data_259d775eac807f3cf7886c6b233dd9ef
#
_entry.id   259d775eac807f3cf7886c6b233dd9ef
#
_cell.length_a   1.000
_cell.length_b   1.000
_cell.length_c   1.000
_cell.angle_alpha   90.00
_cell.angle_beta   90.00
_cell.angle_gamma   90.00
#
_symmetry.space_group_name_H-M   'P 1'
#
loop_
_entity.id
_entity.type
_entity.pdbx_description
1 polymer ?
#
loop_
_entity_poly.entity_id
_entity_poly.type
_entity_poly.pdbx_seq_one_letter_code
_entity_poly.pdbx_strand_id
1 'polypeptide(L)'
;RDRSVSRGLGDVYKRQAGGLFGRDMERRNQGYALEHTGYFDGTKFAEVVQNTGKRTDLADDKKGTAFQFNGLNEQVKPSEDVCKKVSIDFGAQSATLVYDEASNTYKKEIDGNAQIDGKTGNQLAFTNVFVLETTISVKDDLGHKAVDWDGWEDSMGYYISNGAKQKIHWSKEENNELSRLTFYDESGNEISINRGKSYIAFNYPNQTTYE
;
A
#
# COMPACT_ATOMS: atom_id res chain seq x y z
N ARG A 1 -1.02 -24.60 -7.58
CA ARG A 1 -1.14 -25.65 -6.52
C ARG A 1 -1.09 -25.10 -5.10
N ASP A 2 -0.73 -23.85 -4.88
CA ASP A 2 -0.74 -23.24 -3.55
C ASP A 2 -2.09 -22.67 -3.09
N ARG A 3 -3.14 -22.85 -3.88
CA ARG A 3 -4.51 -22.48 -3.48
C ARG A 3 -5.02 -23.19 -2.22
N SER A 4 -4.45 -24.36 -1.86
CA SER A 4 -4.86 -25.13 -0.70
C SER A 4 -4.31 -24.56 0.60
N VAL A 5 -3.09 -24.02 0.62
CA VAL A 5 -2.43 -23.49 1.83
C VAL A 5 -3.03 -22.15 2.22
N SER A 6 -3.23 -21.25 1.27
CA SER A 6 -3.89 -19.95 1.50
C SER A 6 -5.35 -20.10 1.92
N ARG A 7 -6.10 -21.03 1.34
CA ARG A 7 -7.45 -21.35 1.75
C ARG A 7 -7.50 -21.98 3.15
N GLY A 8 -6.55 -22.85 3.47
CA GLY A 8 -6.47 -23.51 4.77
C GLY A 8 -6.23 -22.51 5.90
N LEU A 9 -5.31 -21.58 5.75
CA LEU A 9 -5.04 -20.54 6.73
C LEU A 9 -6.23 -19.58 6.88
N GLY A 10 -6.83 -19.12 5.80
CA GLY A 10 -8.01 -18.26 5.83
C GLY A 10 -9.21 -18.93 6.52
N ASP A 11 -9.43 -20.22 6.30
CA ASP A 11 -10.52 -20.97 6.94
C ASP A 11 -10.24 -21.29 8.40
N VAL A 12 -9.00 -21.53 8.78
CA VAL A 12 -8.59 -21.71 10.18
C VAL A 12 -8.79 -20.40 10.96
N TYR A 13 -8.36 -19.26 10.40
CA TYR A 13 -8.59 -17.95 11.02
C TYR A 13 -10.08 -17.60 11.11
N LYS A 14 -10.89 -17.91 10.10
CA LYS A 14 -12.33 -17.71 10.13
C LYS A 14 -13.01 -18.51 11.23
N ARG A 15 -12.63 -19.76 11.43
CA ARG A 15 -13.18 -20.62 12.50
C ARG A 15 -12.71 -20.19 13.88
N GLN A 16 -11.47 -19.74 14.01
CA GLN A 16 -10.90 -19.27 15.27
C GLN A 16 -11.35 -17.87 15.66
N ALA A 17 -11.72 -17.05 14.69
CA ALA A 17 -12.09 -15.66 14.89
C ALA A 17 -13.58 -15.43 15.20
N GLY A 18 -14.34 -16.49 15.51
CA GLY A 18 -15.63 -16.40 16.19
C GLY A 18 -16.61 -15.35 15.66
N GLY A 19 -16.85 -15.29 14.34
CA GLY A 19 -17.82 -14.35 13.78
C GLY A 19 -17.27 -12.95 13.41
N LEU A 20 -15.96 -12.75 13.47
CA LEU A 20 -15.34 -11.50 12.99
C LEU A 20 -15.43 -11.33 11.47
N PHE A 21 -15.49 -12.43 10.72
CA PHE A 21 -15.59 -12.41 9.26
C PHE A 21 -17.00 -12.77 8.82
N GLY A 22 -17.55 -12.00 7.92
CA GLY A 22 -18.86 -12.24 7.33
C GLY A 22 -18.90 -11.92 5.85
N ARG A 23 -20.09 -12.09 5.29
CA ARG A 23 -20.39 -11.72 3.90
C ARG A 23 -21.55 -10.72 3.89
N ASP A 24 -21.36 -9.62 3.19
CA ASP A 24 -22.41 -8.66 2.92
C ASP A 24 -23.31 -9.24 1.83
N MET A 25 -24.46 -9.79 2.24
CA MET A 25 -25.42 -10.41 1.34
C MET A 25 -26.21 -9.40 0.53
N GLU A 26 -26.32 -8.16 0.98
CA GLU A 26 -26.94 -7.09 0.21
C GLU A 26 -26.10 -6.77 -1.03
N ARG A 27 -24.80 -6.58 -0.86
CA ARG A 27 -23.86 -6.45 -2.00
C ARG A 27 -23.88 -7.66 -2.90
N ARG A 28 -23.99 -8.87 -2.34
CA ARG A 28 -24.09 -10.10 -3.13
C ARG A 28 -25.34 -10.08 -4.02
N ASN A 29 -26.47 -9.67 -3.49
CA ASN A 29 -27.74 -9.56 -4.21
C ASN A 29 -27.72 -8.46 -5.29
N GLN A 30 -26.87 -7.46 -5.14
CA GLN A 30 -26.60 -6.44 -6.15
C GLN A 30 -25.69 -6.90 -7.29
N GLY A 31 -25.25 -8.18 -7.28
CA GLY A 31 -24.44 -8.78 -8.35
C GLY A 31 -22.93 -8.74 -8.13
N TYR A 32 -22.45 -8.24 -6.99
CA TYR A 32 -21.01 -8.27 -6.69
C TYR A 32 -20.50 -9.70 -6.57
N ALA A 33 -19.29 -9.97 -7.06
CA ALA A 33 -18.62 -11.24 -6.88
C ALA A 33 -18.44 -11.57 -5.40
N LEU A 34 -18.42 -12.87 -5.05
CA LEU A 34 -18.39 -13.31 -3.65
C LEU A 34 -17.20 -12.76 -2.87
N GLU A 35 -16.03 -12.68 -3.51
CA GLU A 35 -14.81 -12.11 -2.94
C GLU A 35 -14.95 -10.64 -2.53
N HIS A 36 -15.78 -9.87 -3.22
CA HIS A 36 -16.04 -8.46 -2.94
C HIS A 36 -17.10 -8.20 -1.85
N THR A 37 -17.63 -9.26 -1.25
CA THR A 37 -18.66 -9.18 -0.20
C THR A 37 -18.12 -9.50 1.19
N GLY A 38 -16.82 -9.83 1.30
CA GLY A 38 -16.20 -10.12 2.58
C GLY A 38 -16.10 -8.86 3.45
N TYR A 39 -16.40 -8.99 4.73
CA TYR A 39 -16.14 -7.93 5.70
C TYR A 39 -15.53 -8.49 6.98
N PHE A 40 -14.87 -7.62 7.73
CA PHE A 40 -14.32 -7.88 9.04
C PHE A 40 -15.01 -6.96 10.05
N ASP A 41 -15.58 -7.56 11.11
CA ASP A 41 -16.20 -6.81 12.20
C ASP A 41 -15.17 -6.47 13.28
N GLY A 42 -14.61 -5.27 13.20
CA GLY A 42 -13.62 -4.79 14.16
C GLY A 42 -14.19 -4.50 15.56
N THR A 43 -15.53 -4.39 15.71
CA THR A 43 -16.14 -4.08 17.00
C THR A 43 -16.01 -5.24 17.99
N LYS A 44 -15.98 -6.47 17.48
CA LYS A 44 -15.83 -7.69 18.27
C LYS A 44 -14.38 -8.15 18.43
N PHE A 45 -13.45 -7.43 17.81
CA PHE A 45 -12.06 -7.87 17.73
C PHE A 45 -11.42 -8.07 19.10
N ALA A 46 -11.56 -7.10 20.00
CA ALA A 46 -10.95 -7.15 21.32
C ALA A 46 -11.45 -8.37 22.15
N GLU A 47 -12.77 -8.63 22.11
CA GLU A 47 -13.38 -9.76 22.78
C GLU A 47 -12.87 -11.09 22.23
N VAL A 48 -12.82 -11.26 20.91
CA VAL A 48 -12.37 -12.50 20.28
C VAL A 48 -10.89 -12.74 20.55
N VAL A 49 -10.05 -11.72 20.50
CA VAL A 49 -8.63 -11.83 20.82
C VAL A 49 -8.44 -12.27 22.27
N GLN A 50 -9.16 -11.68 23.19
CA GLN A 50 -9.12 -12.07 24.61
C GLN A 50 -9.56 -13.51 24.82
N ASN A 51 -10.67 -13.93 24.20
CA ASN A 51 -11.23 -15.27 24.35
C ASN A 51 -10.38 -16.36 23.67
N THR A 52 -9.61 -16.00 22.65
CA THR A 52 -8.74 -16.97 21.94
C THR A 52 -7.32 -17.03 22.49
N GLY A 53 -6.98 -16.20 23.47
CA GLY A 53 -5.64 -16.15 24.09
C GLY A 53 -4.52 -15.81 23.09
N LYS A 54 -4.86 -15.11 22.01
CA LYS A 54 -3.88 -14.70 21.01
C LYS A 54 -2.99 -13.59 21.55
N ARG A 55 -1.72 -13.64 21.16
CA ARG A 55 -0.78 -12.56 21.46
C ARG A 55 -1.25 -11.24 20.82
N THR A 56 -1.28 -10.18 21.61
CA THR A 56 -1.67 -8.83 21.19
C THR A 56 -0.48 -7.92 20.94
N ASP A 57 0.66 -8.24 21.56
CA ASP A 57 1.88 -7.47 21.41
C ASP A 57 2.72 -8.00 20.26
N LEU A 58 3.42 -7.10 19.58
CA LEU A 58 4.44 -7.48 18.62
C LEU A 58 5.57 -8.23 19.33
N ALA A 59 6.16 -9.19 18.64
CA ALA A 59 7.41 -9.81 19.10
C ALA A 59 8.50 -8.72 19.19
N ASP A 60 9.46 -8.89 20.09
CA ASP A 60 10.47 -7.85 20.36
C ASP A 60 11.31 -7.52 19.13
N ASP A 61 11.61 -8.49 18.28
CA ASP A 61 12.29 -8.33 16.99
C ASP A 61 11.43 -7.66 15.91
N LYS A 62 10.14 -7.44 16.17
CA LYS A 62 9.18 -6.79 15.26
C LYS A 62 8.69 -5.44 15.79
N LYS A 63 9.16 -5.02 16.97
CA LYS A 63 8.86 -3.69 17.50
C LYS A 63 9.62 -2.62 16.71
N GLY A 64 8.97 -1.49 16.48
CA GLY A 64 9.54 -0.35 15.77
C GLY A 64 8.59 0.20 14.72
N THR A 65 9.06 1.17 13.97
CA THR A 65 8.33 1.76 12.85
C THR A 65 8.66 1.05 11.55
N ALA A 66 7.67 0.93 10.66
CA ALA A 66 7.90 0.38 9.32
C ALA A 66 8.85 1.26 8.48
N PHE A 67 8.84 2.58 8.73
CA PHE A 67 9.65 3.57 8.03
C PHE A 67 10.31 4.51 9.04
N GLN A 68 11.37 5.18 8.63
CA GLN A 68 11.86 6.36 9.33
C GLN A 68 10.95 7.54 9.02
N PHE A 69 10.53 8.28 10.05
CA PHE A 69 9.65 9.43 9.90
C PHE A 69 10.34 10.70 10.34
N ASN A 70 10.06 11.79 9.64
CA ASN A 70 10.40 13.13 10.06
C ASN A 70 9.75 13.48 11.42
N GLY A 71 10.18 14.55 12.04
CA GLY A 71 9.62 15.04 13.31
C GLY A 71 8.10 15.22 13.27
N LEU A 72 7.45 15.25 14.43
CA LEU A 72 6.00 15.20 14.55
C LEU A 72 5.28 16.32 13.78
N ASN A 73 5.84 17.51 13.77
CA ASN A 73 5.25 18.68 13.09
C ASN A 73 6.12 19.15 11.91
N GLU A 74 6.98 18.27 11.42
CA GLU A 74 7.90 18.56 10.35
C GLU A 74 7.35 18.05 9.03
N GLN A 75 7.30 18.93 8.02
CA GLN A 75 6.93 18.61 6.66
C GLN A 75 8.11 18.99 5.76
N VAL A 76 8.87 17.98 5.38
CA VAL A 76 10.07 18.15 4.57
C VAL A 76 9.71 18.01 3.08
N LYS A 77 10.16 18.96 2.28
CA LYS A 77 10.14 18.85 0.82
C LYS A 77 11.31 17.94 0.42
N PRO A 78 11.07 16.82 -0.27
CA PRO A 78 12.12 15.83 -0.51
C PRO A 78 13.26 16.32 -1.41
N SER A 79 12.99 17.29 -2.30
CA SER A 79 13.97 17.92 -3.18
C SER A 79 13.44 19.25 -3.74
N GLU A 80 14.21 19.92 -4.59
CA GLU A 80 13.75 21.09 -5.36
C GLU A 80 12.99 20.71 -6.66
N ASP A 81 12.95 19.42 -7.02
CA ASP A 81 12.29 18.94 -8.23
C ASP A 81 10.77 18.89 -8.03
N VAL A 82 10.09 19.85 -8.61
CA VAL A 82 8.64 20.04 -8.44
C VAL A 82 7.88 18.86 -9.07
N CYS A 83 6.86 18.38 -8.34
CA CYS A 83 5.93 17.37 -8.83
C CYS A 83 4.55 17.62 -8.26
N LYS A 84 3.67 18.21 -9.05
CA LYS A 84 2.29 18.52 -8.66
C LYS A 84 1.30 17.45 -9.09
N LYS A 85 1.69 16.57 -9.99
CA LYS A 85 0.84 15.51 -10.49
C LYS A 85 1.65 14.26 -10.82
N VAL A 86 1.14 13.12 -10.43
CA VAL A 86 1.68 11.79 -10.73
C VAL A 86 0.60 11.00 -11.43
N SER A 87 0.86 10.54 -12.67
CA SER A 87 -0.06 9.70 -13.42
C SER A 87 0.58 8.33 -13.67
N ILE A 88 -0.05 7.28 -13.18
CA ILE A 88 0.44 5.91 -13.18
C ILE A 88 -0.47 5.05 -14.06
N ASP A 89 0.08 4.46 -15.11
CA ASP A 89 -0.62 3.54 -15.98
C ASP A 89 -0.39 2.09 -15.51
N PHE A 90 -1.44 1.42 -15.05
CA PHE A 90 -1.40 0.00 -14.70
C PHE A 90 -1.90 -0.91 -15.83
N GLY A 91 -2.14 -0.37 -17.03
CA GLY A 91 -2.66 -1.08 -18.18
C GLY A 91 -4.17 -1.21 -18.16
N ALA A 92 -4.75 -1.89 -17.19
CA ALA A 92 -6.20 -2.07 -17.07
C ALA A 92 -6.93 -0.83 -16.49
N GLN A 93 -6.22 -0.01 -15.75
CA GLN A 93 -6.70 1.23 -15.15
C GLN A 93 -5.54 2.20 -14.96
N SER A 94 -5.84 3.47 -14.79
CA SER A 94 -4.88 4.50 -14.44
C SER A 94 -5.18 5.11 -13.07
N ALA A 95 -4.12 5.50 -12.34
CA ALA A 95 -4.26 6.29 -11.13
C ALA A 95 -3.58 7.63 -11.32
N THR A 96 -4.27 8.71 -10.97
CA THR A 96 -3.69 10.05 -10.95
C THR A 96 -3.73 10.60 -9.53
N LEU A 97 -2.63 11.18 -9.09
CA LEU A 97 -2.49 11.82 -7.80
C LEU A 97 -2.14 13.28 -8.02
N VAL A 98 -3.03 14.19 -7.63
CA VAL A 98 -2.91 15.64 -7.85
C VAL A 98 -2.67 16.33 -6.51
N TYR A 99 -1.60 17.11 -6.45
CA TYR A 99 -1.22 17.85 -5.25
C TYR A 99 -2.20 18.97 -4.94
N ASP A 100 -2.72 18.96 -3.74
CA ASP A 100 -3.55 20.01 -3.16
C ASP A 100 -2.73 20.76 -2.10
N GLU A 101 -2.35 21.99 -2.43
CA GLU A 101 -1.52 22.84 -1.55
C GLU A 101 -2.22 23.17 -0.24
N ALA A 102 -3.55 23.28 -0.25
CA ALA A 102 -4.30 23.65 0.95
C ALA A 102 -4.25 22.56 2.02
N SER A 103 -4.27 21.31 1.62
CA SER A 103 -4.18 20.16 2.54
C SER A 103 -2.77 19.55 2.61
N ASN A 104 -1.84 20.00 1.77
CA ASN A 104 -0.50 19.42 1.61
C ASN A 104 -0.54 17.90 1.35
N THR A 105 -1.48 17.47 0.49
CA THR A 105 -1.68 16.07 0.14
C THR A 105 -1.91 15.88 -1.35
N TYR A 106 -1.72 14.65 -1.81
CA TYR A 106 -2.06 14.23 -3.18
C TYR A 106 -3.42 13.56 -3.20
N LYS A 107 -4.38 14.17 -3.87
CA LYS A 107 -5.74 13.65 -4.06
C LYS A 107 -5.76 12.62 -5.18
N LYS A 108 -6.35 11.47 -4.91
CA LYS A 108 -6.33 10.33 -5.82
C LYS A 108 -7.56 10.27 -6.72
N GLU A 109 -7.30 9.99 -7.99
CA GLU A 109 -8.28 9.68 -9.02
C GLU A 109 -8.00 8.29 -9.61
N ILE A 110 -9.02 7.61 -10.10
CA ILE A 110 -8.95 6.38 -10.91
C ILE A 110 -9.68 6.67 -12.22
N ASP A 111 -9.00 6.46 -13.35
CA ASP A 111 -9.52 6.70 -14.69
C ASP A 111 -10.19 8.07 -14.83
N GLY A 112 -9.54 9.11 -14.27
CA GLY A 112 -10.00 10.50 -14.29
C GLY A 112 -11.15 10.81 -13.33
N ASN A 113 -11.59 9.87 -12.47
CA ASN A 113 -12.65 10.09 -11.50
C ASN A 113 -12.08 10.11 -10.08
N ALA A 114 -12.53 11.06 -9.26
CA ALA A 114 -12.15 11.13 -7.86
C ALA A 114 -12.46 9.81 -7.13
N GLN A 115 -11.45 9.21 -6.50
CA GLN A 115 -11.66 8.02 -5.69
C GLN A 115 -12.17 8.40 -4.31
N ILE A 116 -13.41 8.05 -4.03
CA ILE A 116 -14.11 8.44 -2.81
C ILE A 116 -14.07 7.30 -1.78
N ASP A 117 -13.75 7.63 -0.54
CA ASP A 117 -13.89 6.71 0.59
C ASP A 117 -15.37 6.50 0.91
N GLY A 118 -15.83 5.26 0.83
CA GLY A 118 -17.24 4.91 0.97
C GLY A 118 -17.82 5.18 2.37
N LYS A 119 -16.99 5.29 3.40
CA LYS A 119 -17.41 5.54 4.77
C LYS A 119 -17.50 7.03 5.08
N THR A 120 -16.53 7.81 4.62
CA THR A 120 -16.44 9.23 4.95
C THR A 120 -17.02 10.15 3.89
N GLY A 121 -17.19 9.67 2.65
CA GLY A 121 -17.58 10.48 1.49
C GLY A 121 -16.48 11.42 0.98
N ASN A 122 -15.28 11.37 1.56
CA ASN A 122 -14.17 12.23 1.16
C ASN A 122 -13.31 11.57 0.07
N GLN A 123 -12.73 12.38 -0.79
CA GLN A 123 -11.74 11.90 -1.75
C GLN A 123 -10.50 11.38 -1.01
N LEU A 124 -9.96 10.24 -1.45
CA LEU A 124 -8.72 9.70 -0.90
C LEU A 124 -7.58 10.67 -1.15
N ALA A 125 -6.80 10.93 -0.10
CA ALA A 125 -5.66 11.84 -0.12
C ALA A 125 -4.48 11.26 0.66
N PHE A 126 -3.26 11.47 0.15
CA PHE A 126 -2.02 10.91 0.68
C PHE A 126 -0.97 11.98 0.85
N THR A 127 -0.27 11.96 1.98
CA THR A 127 0.88 12.84 2.24
C THR A 127 2.08 12.41 1.42
N ASN A 128 2.26 11.10 1.27
CA ASN A 128 3.39 10.49 0.59
C ASN A 128 2.89 9.64 -0.58
N VAL A 129 3.59 9.72 -1.70
CA VAL A 129 3.39 8.86 -2.85
C VAL A 129 4.73 8.20 -3.18
N PHE A 130 4.72 6.89 -3.34
CA PHE A 130 5.87 6.12 -3.81
C PHE A 130 5.49 5.43 -5.11
N VAL A 131 6.32 5.59 -6.11
CA VAL A 131 6.27 4.81 -7.34
C VAL A 131 7.54 3.99 -7.41
N LEU A 132 7.41 2.69 -7.25
CA LEU A 132 8.52 1.75 -7.19
C LEU A 132 8.55 0.97 -8.51
N GLU A 133 9.60 1.16 -9.27
CA GLU A 133 9.79 0.48 -10.55
C GLU A 133 10.37 -0.91 -10.31
N THR A 134 9.77 -1.92 -10.95
CA THR A 134 10.21 -3.30 -10.84
C THR A 134 9.69 -4.15 -12.00
N THR A 135 10.21 -5.36 -12.09
CA THR A 135 9.70 -6.38 -13.00
C THR A 135 8.42 -7.00 -12.40
N ILE A 136 7.38 -7.04 -13.22
CA ILE A 136 6.12 -7.69 -12.89
C ILE A 136 5.86 -8.76 -13.93
N SER A 137 5.87 -10.02 -13.53
CA SER A 137 5.70 -11.16 -14.44
C SER A 137 4.31 -11.79 -14.33
N VAL A 138 3.92 -12.58 -15.32
CA VAL A 138 2.73 -13.44 -15.24
C VAL A 138 3.10 -14.69 -14.45
N LYS A 139 2.40 -14.95 -13.36
CA LYS A 139 2.66 -16.05 -12.44
C LYS A 139 2.06 -17.38 -12.91
N ASP A 140 0.92 -17.35 -13.59
CA ASP A 140 0.17 -18.54 -13.97
C ASP A 140 -0.72 -18.31 -15.22
N ASP A 141 -1.29 -19.39 -15.73
CA ASP A 141 -2.16 -19.39 -16.93
C ASP A 141 -3.45 -18.55 -16.77
N LEU A 142 -3.78 -18.13 -15.56
CA LEU A 142 -4.92 -17.26 -15.27
C LEU A 142 -4.55 -15.78 -15.34
N GLY A 143 -3.28 -15.46 -15.60
CA GLY A 143 -2.79 -14.11 -15.75
C GLY A 143 -2.53 -13.38 -14.42
N HIS A 144 -2.44 -14.10 -13.29
CA HIS A 144 -2.04 -13.49 -12.03
C HIS A 144 -0.63 -12.92 -12.14
N LYS A 145 -0.43 -11.76 -11.54
CA LYS A 145 0.86 -11.08 -11.55
C LYS A 145 1.69 -11.43 -10.32
N ALA A 146 2.99 -11.54 -10.52
CA ALA A 146 3.99 -11.61 -9.47
C ALA A 146 4.87 -10.37 -9.56
N VAL A 147 4.99 -9.65 -8.45
CA VAL A 147 5.90 -8.52 -8.32
C VAL A 147 7.25 -9.06 -7.90
N ASP A 148 8.30 -8.63 -8.57
CA ASP A 148 9.66 -8.91 -8.16
C ASP A 148 10.02 -7.99 -6.98
N TRP A 149 10.25 -8.60 -5.82
CA TRP A 149 10.60 -7.91 -4.58
C TRP A 149 12.11 -7.81 -4.36
N ASP A 150 12.88 -8.45 -5.22
CA ASP A 150 14.33 -8.51 -5.11
C ASP A 150 15.02 -7.18 -5.46
N GLY A 151 14.29 -6.12 -5.36
CA GLY A 151 14.73 -4.80 -5.67
C GLY A 151 15.99 -4.40 -4.91
N TRP A 152 17.16 -4.64 -5.45
CA TRP A 152 18.42 -4.12 -4.95
C TRP A 152 19.04 -3.15 -5.97
N GLU A 153 20.23 -3.24 -6.34
CA GLU A 153 21.02 -2.21 -7.06
C GLU A 153 20.30 -1.51 -8.24
N ASP A 154 19.38 -2.19 -8.90
CA ASP A 154 18.61 -1.67 -10.04
C ASP A 154 17.20 -1.23 -9.68
N SER A 155 16.79 -1.34 -8.42
CA SER A 155 15.45 -0.91 -8.01
C SER A 155 15.39 0.59 -7.88
N MET A 156 14.75 1.18 -8.85
CA MET A 156 14.54 2.61 -8.93
C MET A 156 13.12 2.94 -8.46
N GLY A 157 12.92 4.17 -8.07
CA GLY A 157 11.62 4.67 -7.75
C GLY A 157 11.66 6.17 -7.47
N TYR A 158 10.49 6.68 -7.10
CA TYR A 158 10.35 8.07 -6.71
C TYR A 158 9.56 8.16 -5.41
N TYR A 159 10.07 8.95 -4.49
CA TYR A 159 9.36 9.45 -3.34
C TYR A 159 8.84 10.85 -3.65
N ILE A 160 7.53 11.02 -3.51
CA ILE A 160 6.85 12.26 -3.84
C ILE A 160 6.07 12.73 -2.60
N SER A 161 6.31 13.94 -2.17
CA SER A 161 5.66 14.56 -1.02
C SER A 161 5.79 16.07 -1.07
N ASN A 162 4.88 16.80 -0.44
CA ASN A 162 4.96 18.25 -0.30
C ASN A 162 5.23 18.99 -1.65
N GLY A 163 4.60 18.50 -2.72
CA GLY A 163 4.69 19.10 -4.07
C GLY A 163 6.01 18.89 -4.80
N ALA A 164 6.85 17.96 -4.33
CA ALA A 164 8.14 17.65 -4.95
C ALA A 164 8.40 16.14 -5.02
N LYS A 165 9.30 15.73 -5.90
CA LYS A 165 9.74 14.34 -6.05
C LYS A 165 11.24 14.21 -5.82
N GLN A 166 11.64 13.07 -5.30
CA GLN A 166 13.02 12.64 -5.13
C GLN A 166 13.19 11.25 -5.74
N LYS A 167 14.23 11.05 -6.50
CA LYS A 167 14.64 9.74 -6.96
C LYS A 167 15.17 8.93 -5.78
N ILE A 168 14.74 7.67 -5.70
CA ILE A 168 15.12 6.76 -4.62
C ILE A 168 15.51 5.40 -5.17
N HIS A 169 16.24 4.67 -4.36
CA HIS A 169 16.34 3.22 -4.42
C HIS A 169 15.45 2.60 -3.35
N TRP A 170 15.01 1.38 -3.56
CA TRP A 170 14.24 0.65 -2.56
C TRP A 170 14.73 -0.78 -2.43
N SER A 171 14.56 -1.37 -1.27
CA SER A 171 14.89 -2.78 -1.06
C SER A 171 13.88 -3.46 -0.16
N LYS A 172 13.70 -4.74 -0.40
CA LYS A 172 13.03 -5.69 0.47
C LYS A 172 13.77 -7.02 0.32
N GLU A 173 14.08 -7.67 1.42
CA GLU A 173 14.81 -8.94 1.41
C GLU A 173 14.00 -10.02 0.70
N GLU A 174 14.60 -10.65 -0.30
CA GLU A 174 13.98 -11.72 -1.07
C GLU A 174 13.58 -12.90 -0.17
N ASN A 175 12.45 -13.52 -0.45
CA ASN A 175 11.91 -14.66 0.29
C ASN A 175 11.74 -14.45 1.80
N ASN A 176 11.82 -13.22 2.28
CA ASN A 176 11.54 -12.84 3.66
C ASN A 176 10.31 -11.95 3.75
N GLU A 177 9.14 -12.56 3.97
CA GLU A 177 7.87 -11.81 4.11
C GLU A 177 7.89 -10.79 5.25
N LEU A 178 8.75 -11.00 6.25
CA LEU A 178 8.88 -10.15 7.42
C LEU A 178 9.90 -9.03 7.27
N SER A 179 10.66 -9.02 6.16
CA SER A 179 11.62 -7.94 5.92
C SER A 179 10.90 -6.62 5.66
N ARG A 180 11.52 -5.54 6.10
CA ARG A 180 11.01 -4.19 5.94
C ARG A 180 11.25 -3.70 4.50
N LEU A 181 10.25 -3.07 3.88
CA LEU A 181 10.47 -2.26 2.69
C LEU A 181 11.21 -0.99 3.12
N THR A 182 12.37 -0.74 2.55
CA THR A 182 13.25 0.37 2.93
C THR A 182 13.57 1.23 1.72
N PHE A 183 13.65 2.54 1.92
CA PHE A 183 13.91 3.52 0.87
C PHE A 183 15.23 4.25 1.14
N TYR A 184 16.01 4.45 0.08
CA TYR A 184 17.32 5.07 0.15
C TYR A 184 17.44 6.21 -0.86
N ASP A 185 18.21 7.24 -0.53
CA ASP A 185 18.62 8.25 -1.48
C ASP A 185 19.69 7.71 -2.48
N GLU A 186 20.05 8.52 -3.47
CA GLU A 186 21.08 8.16 -4.45
C GLU A 186 22.48 7.97 -3.83
N SER A 187 22.69 8.38 -2.58
CA SER A 187 23.93 8.18 -1.81
C SER A 187 23.90 6.91 -0.96
N GLY A 188 22.77 6.18 -0.94
CA GLY A 188 22.60 4.96 -0.16
C GLY A 188 22.20 5.20 1.29
N ASN A 189 21.81 6.42 1.68
CA ASN A 189 21.29 6.68 3.03
C ASN A 189 19.79 6.40 3.08
N GLU A 190 19.32 5.73 4.15
CA GLU A 190 17.90 5.55 4.38
C GLU A 190 17.20 6.91 4.55
N ILE A 191 16.15 7.16 3.77
CA ILE A 191 15.40 8.41 3.83
C ILE A 191 14.37 8.41 4.95
N SER A 192 14.13 9.59 5.52
CA SER A 192 12.98 9.84 6.40
C SER A 192 11.83 10.42 5.59
N ILE A 193 10.61 9.94 5.87
CA ILE A 193 9.40 10.32 5.16
C ILE A 193 8.50 11.22 6.02
N ASN A 194 7.66 12.02 5.39
CA ASN A 194 6.69 12.85 6.10
C ASN A 194 5.63 11.97 6.79
N ARG A 195 5.18 12.39 7.96
CA ARG A 195 4.09 11.71 8.67
C ARG A 195 2.78 11.90 7.93
N GLY A 196 2.03 10.83 7.79
CA GLY A 196 0.74 10.83 7.12
C GLY A 196 0.48 9.53 6.36
N LYS A 197 -0.56 9.53 5.55
CA LYS A 197 -0.91 8.38 4.72
C LYS A 197 0.05 8.27 3.55
N SER A 198 0.46 7.04 3.22
CA SER A 198 1.30 6.76 2.07
C SER A 198 0.54 5.93 1.03
N TYR A 199 0.70 6.29 -0.24
CA TYR A 199 0.31 5.49 -1.38
C TYR A 199 1.57 4.92 -2.01
N ILE A 200 1.66 3.59 -2.08
CA ILE A 200 2.81 2.88 -2.64
C ILE A 200 2.33 2.09 -3.85
N ALA A 201 2.86 2.42 -5.01
CA ALA A 201 2.58 1.74 -6.27
C ALA A 201 3.83 1.01 -6.76
N PHE A 202 3.63 -0.21 -7.26
CA PHE A 202 4.62 -0.94 -8.04
C PHE A 202 4.22 -0.87 -9.50
N ASN A 203 5.16 -0.50 -10.36
CA ASN A 203 4.89 -0.37 -11.78
C ASN A 203 6.12 -0.75 -12.61
N TYR A 204 5.90 -0.95 -13.90
CA TYR A 204 6.99 -1.09 -14.84
C TYR A 204 7.71 0.24 -15.04
N PRO A 205 9.00 0.24 -15.36
CA PRO A 205 9.70 1.46 -15.80
C PRO A 205 8.96 2.16 -16.93
N ASN A 206 8.97 3.48 -16.91
CA ASN A 206 8.38 4.36 -17.95
C ASN A 206 6.84 4.30 -18.09
N GLN A 207 6.10 3.73 -17.14
CA GLN A 207 4.64 3.77 -17.11
C GLN A 207 4.08 4.84 -16.16
N THR A 208 4.91 5.73 -15.69
CA THR A 208 4.51 6.84 -14.81
C THR A 208 5.02 8.16 -15.36
N THR A 209 4.17 9.17 -15.34
CA THR A 209 4.53 10.55 -15.67
C THR A 209 4.46 11.44 -14.44
N TYR A 210 5.36 12.39 -14.37
CA TYR A 210 5.53 13.33 -13.26
C TYR A 210 5.50 14.78 -13.80
N GLU A 211 4.55 15.58 -13.29
CA GLU A 211 4.30 16.97 -13.73
C GLU A 211 4.35 17.95 -12.55
#